data_b26c0d465ebefc01c280a1a9ae772369
#
_entry.id   b26c0d465ebefc01c280a1a9ae772369
#
_cell.length_a   1.000
_cell.length_b   1.000
_cell.length_c   1.000
_cell.angle_alpha   90.00
_cell.angle_beta   90.00
_cell.angle_gamma   90.00
#
_symmetry.space_group_name_H-M   'P 1'
#
loop_
_entity.id
_entity.type
_entity.pdbx_description
1 polymer ?
#
loop_
_entity_poly.entity_id
_entity_poly.type
_entity_poly.pdbx_seq_one_letter_code
_entity_poly.pdbx_strand_id
1 'polypeptide(L)' 'MLEYKLYQMLAHNKYKFTTQQFKTIKGQIKKGDYFGAKKGMLKIIYGYQKEAR' A
#
# COMPACT_ATOMS: atom_id res chain seq x y z
N MET A 1 -14.02 -8.22 3.71
CA MET A 1 -12.93 -8.89 3.16
C MET A 1 -11.66 -8.12 3.18
N LEU A 2 -10.58 -8.81 3.34
CA LEU A 2 -9.27 -8.17 3.42
C LEU A 2 -8.93 -7.43 2.15
N GLU A 3 -9.19 -8.05 1.01
CA GLU A 3 -8.88 -7.43 -0.26
C GLU A 3 -9.59 -6.10 -0.41
N TYR A 4 -10.86 -6.06 -0.08
CA TYR A 4 -11.65 -4.86 -0.20
C TYR A 4 -11.09 -3.74 0.70
N LYS A 5 -10.70 -4.10 1.92
CA LYS A 5 -10.16 -3.11 2.83
C LYS A 5 -8.84 -2.54 2.34
N LEU A 6 -8.02 -3.39 1.74
CA LEU A 6 -6.75 -2.92 1.22
C LEU A 6 -6.95 -1.95 0.06
N TYR A 7 -7.92 -2.25 -0.81
CA TYR A 7 -8.21 -1.33 -1.91
C TYR A 7 -8.74 -0.01 -1.38
N GLN A 8 -9.57 -0.07 -0.34
CA GLN A 8 -10.07 1.15 0.26
C GLN A 8 -8.95 1.99 0.84
N MET A 9 -8.05 1.34 1.55
CA MET A 9 -6.92 2.03 2.15
C MET A 9 -6.05 2.66 1.08
N LEU A 10 -5.83 1.95 0.00
CA LEU A 10 -5.04 2.45 -1.10
C LEU A 10 -5.70 3.68 -1.72
N ALA A 11 -7.00 3.60 -1.95
CA ALA A 11 -7.73 4.70 -2.55
C ALA A 11 -7.77 5.93 -1.65
N HIS A 12 -7.96 5.72 -0.35
CA HIS A 12 -8.02 6.82 0.59
C HIS A 12 -6.68 7.57 0.70
N ASN A 13 -5.59 6.86 0.47
CA ASN A 13 -4.28 7.46 0.58
C ASN A 13 -3.59 7.63 -0.76
N LYS A 14 -4.39 7.63 -1.81
CA LYS A 14 -3.85 7.71 -3.16
C LYS A 14 -2.88 8.87 -3.35
N TYR A 15 -3.18 10.00 -2.74
CA TYR A 15 -2.37 11.19 -2.91
C TYR A 15 -0.97 11.05 -2.31
N LYS A 16 -0.76 10.04 -1.48
CA LYS A 16 0.54 9.81 -0.87
C LYS A 16 1.43 8.89 -1.71
N PHE A 17 0.86 8.33 -2.76
CA PHE A 17 1.56 7.34 -3.57
C PHE A 17 1.91 7.92 -4.92
N THR A 18 3.08 7.54 -5.45
CA THR A 18 3.39 7.89 -6.83
C THR A 18 2.60 6.93 -7.69
N THR A 19 2.52 7.23 -8.99
CA THR A 19 1.81 6.36 -9.91
C THR A 19 2.39 4.96 -9.88
N GLN A 20 3.71 4.88 -9.85
CA GLN A 20 4.37 3.59 -9.82
C GLN A 20 4.05 2.82 -8.56
N GLN A 21 4.12 3.49 -7.42
CA GLN A 21 3.83 2.84 -6.14
C GLN A 21 2.39 2.34 -6.10
N PHE A 22 1.48 3.17 -6.58
CA PHE A 22 0.08 2.80 -6.61
C PHE A 22 -0.13 1.53 -7.42
N LYS A 23 0.44 1.48 -8.61
CA LYS A 23 0.30 0.32 -9.47
C LYS A 23 0.91 -0.93 -8.86
N THR A 24 2.06 -0.77 -8.25
CA THR A 24 2.75 -1.90 -7.64
C THR A 24 1.90 -2.53 -6.55
N ILE A 25 1.39 -1.69 -5.65
CA ILE A 25 0.61 -2.20 -4.54
C ILE A 25 -0.72 -2.79 -5.02
N LYS A 26 -1.34 -2.13 -5.98
CA LYS A 26 -2.58 -2.63 -6.54
C LYS A 26 -2.35 -4.02 -7.14
N GLY A 27 -1.24 -4.19 -7.84
CA GLY A 27 -0.91 -5.48 -8.41
C GLY A 27 -0.69 -6.56 -7.37
N GLN A 28 -0.08 -6.18 -6.26
CA GLN A 28 0.14 -7.13 -5.17
C GLN A 28 -1.19 -7.60 -4.60
N ILE A 29 -2.12 -6.68 -4.42
CA ILE A 29 -3.43 -7.07 -3.90
C ILE A 29 -4.12 -8.01 -4.87
N LYS A 30 -4.05 -7.72 -6.15
CA LYS A 30 -4.68 -8.56 -7.15
C LYS A 30 -4.12 -9.96 -7.16
N LYS A 31 -2.85 -10.09 -6.87
CA LYS A 31 -2.21 -11.40 -6.85
C LYS A 31 -2.44 -12.15 -5.56
N GLY A 32 -3.06 -11.51 -4.60
CA GLY A 32 -3.29 -12.16 -3.33
C GLY A 32 -2.18 -11.94 -2.32
N ASP A 33 -1.21 -11.09 -2.65
CA ASP A 33 -0.11 -10.80 -1.74
C ASP A 33 -0.54 -9.68 -0.79
N TYR A 34 -1.51 -9.97 0.05
CA TYR A 34 -2.12 -8.97 0.92
C TYR A 34 -1.15 -8.45 1.96
N PHE A 35 -0.37 -9.33 2.51
CA PHE A 35 0.58 -8.94 3.54
C PHE A 35 1.63 -7.99 2.98
N GLY A 36 2.19 -8.32 1.82
CA GLY A 36 3.17 -7.46 1.18
C GLY A 36 2.59 -6.12 0.80
N ALA A 37 1.36 -6.13 0.28
CA ALA A 37 0.69 -4.89 -0.11
C ALA A 37 0.48 -4.01 1.10
N LYS A 38 0.02 -4.58 2.21
CA LYS A 38 -0.23 -3.82 3.42
C LYS A 38 1.07 -3.23 3.95
N LYS A 39 2.13 -4.03 4.00
CA LYS A 39 3.41 -3.53 4.47
C LYS A 39 3.89 -2.37 3.62
N GLY A 40 3.80 -2.51 2.31
CA GLY A 40 4.24 -1.46 1.40
C GLY A 40 3.45 -0.18 1.59
N MET A 41 2.13 -0.33 1.77
CA MET A 41 1.28 0.83 1.98
C MET A 41 1.63 1.54 3.29
N LEU A 42 1.81 0.79 4.35
CA LEU A 42 2.09 1.40 5.64
C LEU A 42 3.42 2.13 5.63
N LYS A 43 4.39 1.60 4.93
CA LYS A 43 5.67 2.28 4.82
C LYS A 43 5.51 3.64 4.16
N ILE A 44 4.72 3.70 3.13
CA ILE A 44 4.54 4.94 2.39
C ILE A 44 3.66 5.90 3.18
N ILE A 45 2.58 5.41 3.74
CA ILE A 45 1.64 6.26 4.46
C ILE A 45 2.27 6.87 5.69
N TYR A 46 3.02 6.08 6.43
CA TYR A 46 3.60 6.56 7.67
C TYR A 46 5.05 7.00 7.58
N GLY A 47 5.64 6.88 6.38
CA GLY A 47 7.01 7.34 6.21
C GLY A 47 7.99 6.61 7.06
N TYR A 48 7.86 5.29 7.13
CA TYR A 48 8.69 4.52 7.99
C TYR A 48 10.13 4.60 7.77
N GLN A 49 10.52 4.96 6.59
CA GLN A 49 11.91 4.93 6.31
C GLN A 49 12.68 5.69 7.27
N LYS A 50 12.05 6.46 8.00
CA LYS A 50 12.80 7.16 8.88
C LYS A 50 13.10 6.43 9.99
N GLU A 51 12.75 5.58 10.16
CA GLU A 51 13.02 5.03 11.18
C GLU A 51 14.14 4.60 11.30
N ALA A 52 14.28 4.68 10.80
CA ALA A 52 15.28 4.19 11.01
C ALA A 52 16.14 4.64 11.77
N ARG A 53 16.12 4.90 12.19
CA ARG A 53 16.71 5.19 13.02
C ARG A 53 17.12 4.98 13.44
#